data_6fa9a8194bf23b431022b23e9883183d
#
_entry.id   6fa9a8194bf23b431022b23e9883183d
#
_cell.length_a   1.000
_cell.length_b   1.000
_cell.length_c   1.000
_cell.angle_alpha   90.00
_cell.angle_beta   90.00
_cell.angle_gamma   90.00
#
_symmetry.space_group_name_H-M   'P 1'
#
loop_
_entity.id
_entity.type
_entity.pdbx_description
1 polymer ?
#
loop_
_entity_poly.entity_id
_entity_poly.type
_entity_poly.pdbx_seq_one_letter_code
_entity_poly.pdbx_strand_id
1 'polypeptide(L)'
;MNTLILSSSLSVNSRSYLLCKAVEQELISKGNNITFVDSKEIPMQPFHREISEEMKALSEQVGKADNIIIGMGVHCYSINDSLKVLLEGCFGKATGKFFGILCAAGGERSYLVTQHLTQICMNESRMMQLPRVVYATGNDFTENRIISKELSERIELFSEEFHSIGNKLLA
;
A
#
# COMPACT_ATOMS: atom_id res chain seq x y z
N MET A 1 6.45 -5.91 -14.94
CA MET A 1 5.67 -6.60 -13.89
C MET A 1 4.34 -5.91 -13.65
N ASN A 2 3.33 -6.68 -13.24
CA ASN A 2 2.00 -6.16 -12.90
C ASN A 2 1.96 -5.82 -11.41
N THR A 3 1.82 -4.57 -11.08
CA THR A 3 1.83 -4.09 -9.68
C THR A 3 0.46 -3.56 -9.29
N LEU A 4 -0.11 -4.09 -8.21
CA LEU A 4 -1.29 -3.53 -7.57
C LEU A 4 -0.84 -2.48 -6.55
N ILE A 5 -1.40 -1.27 -6.64
CA ILE A 5 -1.24 -0.22 -5.62
C ILE A 5 -2.58 -0.02 -4.94
N LEU A 6 -2.65 -0.33 -3.65
CA LEU A 6 -3.83 -0.15 -2.82
C LEU A 6 -3.68 1.10 -1.94
N SER A 7 -4.49 2.13 -2.17
CA SER A 7 -4.64 3.26 -1.28
C SER A 7 -5.77 2.98 -0.28
N SER A 8 -5.45 2.69 0.97
CA SER A 8 -6.42 2.15 1.92
C SER A 8 -7.18 3.18 2.76
N SER A 9 -6.84 4.46 2.67
CA SER A 9 -7.47 5.51 3.49
C SER A 9 -8.78 6.01 2.89
N LEU A 10 -9.83 6.12 3.73
CA LEU A 10 -11.13 6.69 3.34
C LEU A 10 -11.18 8.22 3.43
N SER A 11 -10.11 8.88 3.90
CA SER A 11 -10.07 10.34 4.02
C SER A 11 -10.08 11.00 2.64
N VAL A 12 -10.90 12.06 2.47
CA VAL A 12 -10.92 12.89 1.24
C VAL A 12 -9.57 13.57 1.00
N ASN A 13 -8.86 13.95 2.08
CA ASN A 13 -7.53 14.57 2.03
C ASN A 13 -6.45 13.57 2.46
N SER A 14 -6.46 12.39 1.85
CA SER A 14 -5.56 11.30 2.22
C SER A 14 -4.12 11.56 1.78
N ARG A 15 -3.21 11.71 2.76
CA ARG A 15 -1.77 11.81 2.51
C ARG A 15 -1.18 10.50 2.01
N SER A 16 -1.66 9.35 2.48
CA SER A 16 -1.23 8.05 1.95
C SER A 16 -1.66 7.85 0.50
N TYR A 17 -2.77 8.45 0.05
CA TYR A 17 -3.15 8.49 -1.36
C TYR A 17 -2.11 9.25 -2.19
N LEU A 18 -1.62 10.41 -1.69
CA LEU A 18 -0.57 11.19 -2.38
C LEU A 18 0.73 10.39 -2.51
N LEU A 19 1.11 9.62 -1.48
CA LEU A 19 2.25 8.70 -1.56
C LEU A 19 2.05 7.64 -2.63
N CYS A 20 0.87 7.00 -2.66
CA CYS A 20 0.53 5.99 -3.67
C CYS A 20 0.60 6.57 -5.09
N LYS A 21 0.08 7.78 -5.30
CA LYS A 21 0.12 8.44 -6.62
C LYS A 21 1.54 8.82 -7.04
N ALA A 22 2.40 9.25 -6.11
CA ALA A 22 3.79 9.54 -6.40
C ALA A 22 4.56 8.28 -6.82
N VAL A 23 4.40 7.18 -6.07
CA VAL A 23 5.02 5.88 -6.39
C VAL A 23 4.45 5.30 -7.70
N GLU A 24 3.17 5.47 -7.97
CA GLU A 24 2.56 5.07 -9.26
C GLU A 24 3.29 5.71 -10.43
N GLN A 25 3.52 7.02 -10.40
CA GLN A 25 4.23 7.74 -11.47
C GLN A 25 5.67 7.23 -11.66
N GLU A 26 6.40 7.03 -10.56
CA GLU A 26 7.75 6.47 -10.60
C GLU A 26 7.77 5.06 -11.22
N LEU A 27 6.85 4.20 -10.84
CA LEU A 27 6.82 2.82 -11.36
C LEU A 27 6.35 2.75 -12.82
N ILE A 28 5.43 3.61 -13.24
CA ILE A 28 5.05 3.73 -14.67
C ILE A 28 6.26 4.16 -15.49
N SER A 29 7.05 5.13 -15.04
CA SER A 29 8.27 5.58 -15.74
C SER A 29 9.30 4.47 -15.92
N LYS A 30 9.29 3.45 -15.02
CA LYS A 30 10.14 2.26 -15.06
C LYS A 30 9.51 1.09 -15.87
N GLY A 31 8.37 1.31 -16.53
CA GLY A 31 7.72 0.32 -17.38
C GLY A 31 6.88 -0.72 -16.65
N ASN A 32 6.46 -0.47 -15.40
CA ASN A 32 5.50 -1.34 -14.72
C ASN A 32 4.08 -1.11 -15.23
N ASN A 33 3.31 -2.19 -15.29
CA ASN A 33 1.87 -2.13 -15.50
C ASN A 33 1.17 -1.99 -14.14
N ILE A 34 0.48 -0.86 -13.92
CA ILE A 34 -0.11 -0.53 -12.63
C ILE A 34 -1.62 -0.72 -12.63
N THR A 35 -2.11 -1.44 -11.63
CA THR A 35 -3.52 -1.43 -11.22
C THR A 35 -3.63 -0.62 -9.94
N PHE A 36 -4.24 0.56 -10.02
CA PHE A 36 -4.45 1.43 -8.86
C PHE A 36 -5.85 1.22 -8.30
N VAL A 37 -5.95 0.99 -6.99
CA VAL A 37 -7.22 0.82 -6.26
C VAL A 37 -7.31 1.86 -5.14
N ASP A 38 -8.37 2.66 -5.17
CA ASP A 38 -8.73 3.57 -4.09
C ASP A 38 -9.84 2.96 -3.23
N SER A 39 -9.56 2.70 -1.98
CA SER A 39 -10.51 2.10 -1.04
C SER A 39 -11.79 2.92 -0.83
N LYS A 40 -11.79 4.20 -1.18
CA LYS A 40 -13.00 5.04 -1.15
C LYS A 40 -14.08 4.57 -2.11
N GLU A 41 -13.69 3.84 -3.15
CA GLU A 41 -14.61 3.31 -4.16
C GLU A 41 -15.16 1.92 -3.80
N ILE A 42 -14.75 1.35 -2.67
CA ILE A 42 -15.11 0.00 -2.24
C ILE A 42 -16.12 0.05 -1.09
N PRO A 43 -17.37 -0.36 -1.28
CA PRO A 43 -18.33 -0.63 -0.20
C PRO A 43 -17.85 -1.80 0.64
N MET A 44 -17.17 -1.51 1.75
CA MET A 44 -16.53 -2.53 2.58
C MET A 44 -17.54 -3.24 3.47
N GLN A 45 -17.36 -4.55 3.59
CA GLN A 45 -18.11 -5.39 4.53
C GLN A 45 -17.14 -6.01 5.55
N PRO A 46 -17.50 -6.01 6.85
CA PRO A 46 -16.70 -6.67 7.88
C PRO A 46 -16.52 -8.16 7.59
N PHE A 47 -15.43 -8.72 8.10
CA PHE A 47 -15.15 -10.15 8.03
C PHE A 47 -16.36 -10.99 8.54
N HIS A 48 -16.58 -12.16 7.95
CA HIS A 48 -17.77 -13.02 8.17
C HIS A 48 -19.12 -12.46 7.63
N ARG A 49 -19.09 -11.36 6.86
CA ARG A 49 -20.25 -10.91 6.08
C ARG A 49 -20.04 -11.24 4.60
N GLU A 50 -21.12 -11.24 3.85
CA GLU A 50 -21.01 -11.33 2.38
C GLU A 50 -20.26 -10.10 1.85
N ILE A 51 -19.17 -10.33 1.13
CA ILE A 51 -18.34 -9.25 0.58
C ILE A 51 -19.02 -8.62 -0.65
N SER A 52 -18.81 -7.31 -0.85
CA SER A 52 -19.32 -6.58 -2.00
C SER A 52 -18.68 -7.05 -3.32
N GLU A 53 -19.31 -6.71 -4.45
CA GLU A 53 -18.74 -7.02 -5.77
C GLU A 53 -17.38 -6.32 -5.99
N GLU A 54 -17.23 -5.10 -5.45
CA GLU A 54 -15.97 -4.36 -5.49
C GLU A 54 -14.87 -5.05 -4.65
N MET A 55 -15.21 -5.64 -3.51
CA MET A 55 -14.29 -6.45 -2.72
C MET A 55 -13.91 -7.74 -3.46
N LYS A 56 -14.86 -8.39 -4.15
CA LYS A 56 -14.57 -9.54 -5.01
C LYS A 56 -13.64 -9.16 -6.16
N ALA A 57 -13.90 -8.01 -6.81
CA ALA A 57 -13.04 -7.48 -7.87
C ALA A 57 -11.62 -7.21 -7.37
N LEU A 58 -11.47 -6.59 -6.18
CA LEU A 58 -10.16 -6.41 -5.56
C LEU A 58 -9.45 -7.74 -5.30
N SER A 59 -10.16 -8.75 -4.79
CA SER A 59 -9.57 -10.10 -4.57
C SER A 59 -9.04 -10.71 -5.87
N GLU A 60 -9.75 -10.53 -7.00
CA GLU A 60 -9.26 -10.97 -8.31
C GLU A 60 -8.02 -10.18 -8.77
N GLN A 61 -8.01 -8.86 -8.54
CA GLN A 61 -6.86 -8.01 -8.87
C GLN A 61 -5.63 -8.39 -8.01
N VAL A 62 -5.82 -8.67 -6.72
CA VAL A 62 -4.78 -9.20 -5.83
C VAL A 62 -4.21 -10.51 -6.40
N GLY A 63 -5.06 -11.40 -6.89
CA GLY A 63 -4.63 -12.65 -7.51
C GLY A 63 -3.79 -12.46 -8.78
N LYS A 64 -4.16 -11.50 -9.63
CA LYS A 64 -3.50 -11.21 -10.93
C LYS A 64 -2.20 -10.41 -10.80
N ALA A 65 -2.02 -9.67 -9.72
CA ALA A 65 -0.81 -8.87 -9.50
C ALA A 65 0.40 -9.76 -9.23
N ASP A 66 1.56 -9.40 -9.76
CA ASP A 66 2.84 -10.04 -9.43
C ASP A 66 3.30 -9.61 -8.03
N ASN A 67 3.08 -8.34 -7.71
CA ASN A 67 3.44 -7.73 -6.44
C ASN A 67 2.48 -6.59 -6.05
N ILE A 68 2.56 -6.15 -4.78
CA ILE A 68 1.56 -5.26 -4.19
C ILE A 68 2.24 -4.12 -3.44
N ILE A 69 1.75 -2.89 -3.60
CA ILE A 69 2.11 -1.77 -2.75
C ILE A 69 0.88 -1.38 -1.93
N ILE A 70 1.08 -1.22 -0.62
CA ILE A 70 0.02 -0.88 0.31
C ILE A 70 0.28 0.50 0.91
N GLY A 71 -0.58 1.45 0.58
CA GLY A 71 -0.62 2.78 1.17
C GLY A 71 -1.58 2.84 2.34
N MET A 72 -1.09 3.22 3.52
CA MET A 72 -1.87 3.23 4.75
C MET A 72 -1.76 4.53 5.53
N GLY A 73 -2.82 4.87 6.26
CA GLY A 73 -2.80 5.84 7.34
C GLY A 73 -2.59 5.17 8.69
N VAL A 74 -2.29 5.96 9.71
CA VAL A 74 -2.16 5.48 11.09
C VAL A 74 -3.40 5.85 11.89
N HIS A 75 -4.10 4.86 12.42
CA HIS A 75 -5.22 5.03 13.33
C HIS A 75 -4.90 4.37 14.68
N CYS A 76 -4.96 5.14 15.77
CA CYS A 76 -4.73 4.62 17.13
C CYS A 76 -3.44 3.77 17.26
N TYR A 77 -2.33 4.24 16.68
CA TYR A 77 -1.05 3.50 16.65
C TYR A 77 -1.15 2.13 15.98
N SER A 78 -2.08 1.94 15.05
CA SER A 78 -2.25 0.73 14.26
C SER A 78 -2.52 1.07 12.80
N ILE A 79 -2.64 0.05 11.95
CA ILE A 79 -3.14 0.22 10.58
C ILE A 79 -4.56 0.77 10.61
N ASN A 80 -4.96 1.50 9.58
CA ASN A 80 -6.33 2.00 9.48
C ASN A 80 -7.33 0.84 9.33
N ASP A 81 -8.52 1.04 9.86
CA ASP A 81 -9.62 0.06 9.91
C ASP A 81 -10.02 -0.48 8.54
N SER A 82 -10.18 0.40 7.55
CA SER A 82 -10.47 0.02 6.17
C SER A 82 -9.41 -0.92 5.59
N LEU A 83 -8.11 -0.69 5.87
CA LEU A 83 -7.06 -1.62 5.45
C LEU A 83 -7.24 -3.00 6.10
N LYS A 84 -7.55 -3.04 7.39
CA LYS A 84 -7.75 -4.31 8.09
C LYS A 84 -8.89 -5.12 7.48
N VAL A 85 -10.02 -4.47 7.16
CA VAL A 85 -11.15 -5.11 6.48
C VAL A 85 -10.76 -5.68 5.12
N LEU A 86 -10.02 -4.91 4.31
CA LEU A 86 -9.59 -5.36 2.98
C LEU A 86 -8.57 -6.50 3.02
N LEU A 87 -7.64 -6.47 3.99
CA LEU A 87 -6.68 -7.57 4.17
C LEU A 87 -7.42 -8.87 4.51
N GLU A 88 -8.40 -8.84 5.40
CA GLU A 88 -9.18 -10.01 5.79
C GLU A 88 -10.11 -10.52 4.68
N GLY A 89 -10.75 -9.60 3.94
CA GLY A 89 -11.74 -9.97 2.94
C GLY A 89 -11.21 -10.24 1.54
N CYS A 90 -10.03 -9.66 1.17
CA CYS A 90 -9.61 -9.61 -0.24
C CYS A 90 -8.22 -10.22 -0.48
N PHE A 91 -7.38 -10.44 0.53
CA PHE A 91 -5.98 -10.83 0.35
C PHE A 91 -5.72 -12.34 0.38
N GLY A 92 -6.75 -13.17 0.34
CA GLY A 92 -6.58 -14.63 0.31
C GLY A 92 -5.74 -15.16 -0.87
N LYS A 93 -5.65 -14.40 -1.97
CA LYS A 93 -4.82 -14.71 -3.16
C LYS A 93 -3.44 -14.05 -3.14
N ALA A 94 -3.04 -13.40 -2.03
CA ALA A 94 -1.76 -12.69 -1.92
C ALA A 94 -0.56 -13.58 -1.53
N THR A 95 -0.79 -14.87 -1.29
CA THR A 95 0.23 -15.79 -0.77
C THR A 95 1.51 -15.76 -1.58
N GLY A 96 2.63 -15.52 -0.88
CA GLY A 96 3.99 -15.53 -1.45
C GLY A 96 4.36 -14.30 -2.27
N LYS A 97 3.46 -13.31 -2.43
CA LYS A 97 3.74 -12.12 -3.23
C LYS A 97 4.71 -11.17 -2.51
N PHE A 98 5.49 -10.44 -3.31
CA PHE A 98 6.34 -9.36 -2.84
C PHE A 98 5.49 -8.11 -2.58
N PHE A 99 5.77 -7.36 -1.50
CA PHE A 99 5.03 -6.15 -1.19
C PHE A 99 5.87 -5.02 -0.61
N GLY A 100 5.40 -3.79 -0.78
CA GLY A 100 5.96 -2.57 -0.23
C GLY A 100 4.96 -1.78 0.60
N ILE A 101 5.46 -0.98 1.56
CA ILE A 101 4.65 -0.21 2.50
C ILE A 101 4.87 1.29 2.30
N LEU A 102 3.77 2.04 2.13
CA LEU A 102 3.74 3.50 2.15
C LEU A 102 2.86 3.93 3.33
N CYS A 103 3.43 4.61 4.30
CA CYS A 103 2.74 5.00 5.53
C CYS A 103 2.71 6.52 5.70
N ALA A 104 1.51 7.09 5.88
CA ALA A 104 1.34 8.49 6.26
C ALA A 104 0.77 8.57 7.68
N ALA A 105 1.49 9.23 8.57
CA ALA A 105 1.16 9.38 9.98
C ALA A 105 0.99 10.86 10.38
N GLY A 106 0.36 11.08 11.54
CA GLY A 106 0.26 12.41 12.13
C GLY A 106 1.59 12.94 12.68
N GLY A 107 2.54 12.05 13.02
CA GLY A 107 3.84 12.40 13.57
C GLY A 107 4.80 11.21 13.62
N GLU A 108 6.03 11.44 14.09
CA GLU A 108 7.12 10.48 14.04
C GLU A 108 6.97 9.29 15.00
N ARG A 109 6.21 9.45 16.08
CA ARG A 109 6.09 8.45 17.15
C ARG A 109 5.38 7.16 16.75
N SER A 110 4.74 7.14 15.59
CA SER A 110 3.95 6.00 15.11
C SER A 110 4.70 5.10 14.13
N TYR A 111 6.01 5.28 13.94
CA TYR A 111 6.78 4.54 12.95
C TYR A 111 6.63 3.01 13.08
N LEU A 112 6.59 2.51 14.31
CA LEU A 112 6.45 1.06 14.58
C LEU A 112 5.13 0.46 14.10
N VAL A 113 4.13 1.26 13.73
CA VAL A 113 2.88 0.75 13.16
C VAL A 113 3.07 -0.02 11.87
N THR A 114 4.13 0.26 11.12
CA THR A 114 4.48 -0.48 9.90
C THR A 114 4.71 -1.97 10.19
N GLN A 115 5.16 -2.30 11.42
CA GLN A 115 5.36 -3.68 11.87
C GLN A 115 4.03 -4.45 12.00
N HIS A 116 2.92 -3.78 12.29
CA HIS A 116 1.59 -4.44 12.33
C HIS A 116 1.19 -4.93 10.94
N LEU A 117 1.39 -4.09 9.91
CA LEU A 117 1.14 -4.51 8.53
C LEU A 117 2.09 -5.63 8.09
N THR A 118 3.38 -5.48 8.42
CA THR A 118 4.40 -6.52 8.18
C THR A 118 3.98 -7.85 8.77
N GLN A 119 3.60 -7.87 10.05
CA GLN A 119 3.18 -9.07 10.77
C GLN A 119 1.99 -9.75 10.08
N ILE A 120 0.96 -8.98 9.70
CA ILE A 120 -0.22 -9.53 9.03
C ILE A 120 0.16 -10.13 7.68
N CYS A 121 0.81 -9.37 6.80
CA CYS A 121 1.13 -9.82 5.45
C CYS A 121 2.09 -11.03 5.45
N MET A 122 3.11 -11.01 6.30
CA MET A 122 4.09 -12.10 6.36
C MET A 122 3.53 -13.37 7.02
N ASN A 123 2.77 -13.25 8.10
CA ASN A 123 2.27 -14.43 8.81
C ASN A 123 1.03 -15.02 8.17
N GLU A 124 0.07 -14.19 7.77
CA GLU A 124 -1.17 -14.68 7.14
C GLU A 124 -0.94 -15.15 5.71
N SER A 125 -0.31 -14.31 4.89
CA SER A 125 -0.17 -14.55 3.45
C SER A 125 1.24 -14.93 3.00
N ARG A 126 2.19 -15.15 3.91
CA ARG A 126 3.59 -15.50 3.56
C ARG A 126 4.22 -14.54 2.55
N MET A 127 3.79 -13.28 2.55
CA MET A 127 4.31 -12.27 1.64
C MET A 127 5.75 -11.87 2.02
N MET A 128 6.52 -11.43 1.04
CA MET A 128 7.89 -10.93 1.23
C MET A 128 7.90 -9.42 1.19
N GLN A 129 8.34 -8.76 2.26
CA GLN A 129 8.36 -7.31 2.35
C GLN A 129 9.63 -6.71 1.73
N LEU A 130 9.47 -5.61 0.99
CA LEU A 130 10.59 -4.70 0.70
C LEU A 130 11.10 -4.10 2.03
N PRO A 131 12.40 -4.23 2.37
CA PRO A 131 12.94 -3.70 3.63
C PRO A 131 12.75 -2.20 3.80
N ARG A 132 12.84 -1.42 2.69
CA ARG A 132 12.58 0.01 2.70
C ARG A 132 11.09 0.30 2.81
N VAL A 133 10.72 1.07 3.83
CA VAL A 133 9.37 1.63 4.03
C VAL A 133 9.40 3.12 3.74
N VAL A 134 8.41 3.65 3.04
CA VAL A 134 8.17 5.09 2.98
C VAL A 134 7.28 5.47 4.15
N TYR A 135 7.83 6.25 5.09
CA TYR A 135 7.10 6.82 6.21
C TYR A 135 7.13 8.33 6.11
N ALA A 136 5.96 8.93 6.09
CA ALA A 136 5.78 10.37 5.96
C ALA A 136 4.91 10.92 7.08
N THR A 137 5.16 12.17 7.46
CA THR A 137 4.43 12.89 8.51
C THR A 137 3.69 14.10 7.95
N GLY A 138 2.93 14.77 8.80
CA GLY A 138 2.21 15.97 8.41
C GLY A 138 3.08 17.07 7.79
N ASN A 139 4.35 17.16 8.18
CA ASN A 139 5.28 18.19 7.73
C ASN A 139 5.77 17.98 6.28
N ASP A 140 5.57 16.79 5.73
CA ASP A 140 6.00 16.45 4.37
C ASP A 140 5.01 16.89 3.29
N PHE A 141 3.83 17.42 3.69
CA PHE A 141 2.74 17.73 2.78
C PHE A 141 2.19 19.15 2.95
N THR A 142 1.69 19.71 1.86
CA THR A 142 0.58 20.66 1.88
C THR A 142 -0.73 19.91 1.64
N GLU A 143 -1.88 20.61 1.58
CA GLU A 143 -3.20 19.96 1.41
C GLU A 143 -3.25 18.94 0.26
N ASN A 144 -2.59 19.23 -0.86
CA ASN A 144 -2.75 18.46 -2.11
C ASN A 144 -1.42 17.96 -2.72
N ARG A 145 -0.28 18.12 -2.06
CA ARG A 145 1.01 17.74 -2.62
C ARG A 145 2.08 17.42 -1.56
N ILE A 146 3.03 16.61 -1.96
CA ILE A 146 4.29 16.40 -1.25
C ILE A 146 5.17 17.63 -1.46
N ILE A 147 5.75 18.17 -0.38
CA ILE A 147 6.63 19.34 -0.39
C ILE A 147 8.04 19.02 0.12
N SER A 148 8.22 17.91 0.82
CA SER A 148 9.52 17.47 1.35
C SER A 148 10.38 16.88 0.23
N LYS A 149 11.54 17.48 0.01
CA LYS A 149 12.53 16.94 -0.92
C LYS A 149 13.05 15.58 -0.46
N GLU A 150 13.31 15.44 0.83
CA GLU A 150 13.78 14.19 1.43
C GLU A 150 12.75 13.06 1.22
N LEU A 151 11.46 13.35 1.39
CA LEU A 151 10.41 12.37 1.11
C LEU A 151 10.38 11.99 -0.37
N SER A 152 10.54 12.95 -1.28
CA SER A 152 10.58 12.68 -2.72
C SER A 152 11.75 11.76 -3.11
N GLU A 153 12.94 12.03 -2.60
CA GLU A 153 14.12 11.17 -2.79
C GLU A 153 13.89 9.75 -2.21
N ARG A 154 13.23 9.64 -1.06
CA ARG A 154 12.88 8.35 -0.46
C ARG A 154 11.87 7.57 -1.29
N ILE A 155 10.89 8.24 -1.91
CA ILE A 155 9.92 7.64 -2.84
C ILE A 155 10.64 7.11 -4.09
N GLU A 156 11.56 7.87 -4.65
CA GLU A 156 12.36 7.47 -5.81
C GLU A 156 13.19 6.21 -5.50
N LEU A 157 13.92 6.21 -4.40
CA LEU A 157 14.71 5.05 -3.94
C LEU A 157 13.83 3.82 -3.65
N PHE A 158 12.68 4.02 -3.00
CA PHE A 158 11.71 2.94 -2.78
C PHE A 158 11.25 2.32 -4.09
N SER A 159 10.90 3.16 -5.06
CA SER A 159 10.39 2.71 -6.35
C SER A 159 11.45 1.98 -7.17
N GLU A 160 12.71 2.44 -7.10
CA GLU A 160 13.86 1.77 -7.73
C GLU A 160 14.09 0.37 -7.15
N GLU A 161 14.17 0.28 -5.81
CA GLU A 161 14.38 -1.00 -5.12
C GLU A 161 13.21 -1.96 -5.34
N PHE A 162 11.96 -1.45 -5.26
CA PHE A 162 10.76 -2.25 -5.49
C PHE A 162 10.72 -2.84 -6.91
N HIS A 163 11.03 -2.02 -7.91
CA HIS A 163 11.13 -2.46 -9.30
C HIS A 163 12.23 -3.50 -9.50
N SER A 164 13.45 -3.20 -9.02
CA SER A 164 14.61 -4.06 -9.21
C SER A 164 14.44 -5.42 -8.52
N ILE A 165 14.04 -5.42 -7.25
CA ILE A 165 13.85 -6.66 -6.48
C ILE A 165 12.65 -7.45 -7.01
N GLY A 166 11.53 -6.77 -7.28
CA GLY A 166 10.34 -7.40 -7.81
C GLY A 166 10.60 -8.16 -9.13
N ASN A 167 11.36 -7.57 -10.05
CA ASN A 167 11.74 -8.25 -11.29
C ASN A 167 12.67 -9.46 -11.05
N LYS A 168 13.59 -9.38 -10.08
CA LYS A 168 14.46 -10.52 -9.74
C LYS A 168 13.68 -11.69 -9.13
N LEU A 169 12.60 -11.40 -8.40
CA LEU A 169 11.75 -12.45 -7.81
C LEU A 169 10.83 -13.13 -8.83
N LEU A 170 10.65 -12.53 -10.01
CA LEU A 170 9.84 -13.08 -11.10
C LEU A 170 10.69 -13.85 -12.14
N ALA A 171 12.01 -13.71 -12.09
CA ALA A 171 12.93 -14.39 -13.02
C ALA A 171 13.19 -15.82 -12.58
#